data_e2dbf1d94c7654aa7b2c1a5c8197a8e6
#
_entry.id   e2dbf1d94c7654aa7b2c1a5c8197a8e6
#
_cell.length_a   1.000
_cell.length_b   1.000
_cell.length_c   1.000
_cell.angle_alpha   90.00
_cell.angle_beta   90.00
_cell.angle_gamma   90.00
#
_symmetry.space_group_name_H-M   'P 1'
#
loop_
_entity.id
_entity.type
_entity.pdbx_description
1 polymer ?
#
loop_
_entity_poly.entity_id
_entity_poly.type
_entity_poly.pdbx_seq_one_letter_code
_entity_poly.pdbx_strand_id
1 'polypeptide(L)'
;MNSIDVESEYRVLSGMLHSEQACADAIISLKEDDFTQDFNQKVFGIIYSLYTNSVRPTLVEVVKHGMQSKLLTGARDTQTLSEISSYYIDDGNIGYWTELLKTKTKVRKMESLLRKYNASLQNLKDTEAERLLLDASNDFAALSLSSDRMRAFDPAAQVNVMQQGVDDIIAAQPEKMIRI
;
A
#
# COMPACT_ATOMS: atom_id res chain seq x y z
N MET A 1 0.90 -10.74 -17.44
CA MET A 1 0.77 -10.61 -15.98
C MET A 1 1.98 -11.27 -15.36
N ASN A 2 2.78 -10.54 -14.58
CA ASN A 2 4.03 -11.07 -14.03
C ASN A 2 3.72 -11.96 -12.81
N SER A 3 4.24 -13.20 -12.78
CA SER A 3 4.08 -14.12 -11.65
C SER A 3 4.52 -13.52 -10.31
N ILE A 4 5.49 -12.60 -10.33
CA ILE A 4 5.98 -11.85 -9.17
C ILE A 4 4.90 -10.95 -8.55
N ASP A 5 3.94 -10.44 -9.33
CA ASP A 5 2.86 -9.58 -8.82
C ASP A 5 1.90 -10.38 -7.95
N VAL A 6 1.49 -11.56 -8.41
CA VAL A 6 0.58 -12.45 -7.68
C VAL A 6 1.23 -12.96 -6.40
N GLU A 7 2.52 -13.30 -6.43
CA GLU A 7 3.24 -13.76 -5.24
C GLU A 7 3.32 -12.66 -4.17
N SER A 8 3.60 -11.42 -4.57
CA SER A 8 3.62 -10.29 -3.62
C SER A 8 2.26 -10.08 -2.95
N GLU A 9 1.17 -10.19 -3.72
CA GLU A 9 -0.19 -10.10 -3.21
C GLU A 9 -0.49 -11.21 -2.19
N TYR A 10 -0.12 -12.45 -2.53
CA TYR A 10 -0.33 -13.61 -1.66
C TYR A 10 0.44 -13.49 -0.35
N ARG A 11 1.68 -13.00 -0.40
CA ARG A 11 2.49 -12.80 0.79
C ARG A 11 1.91 -11.73 1.72
N VAL A 12 1.43 -10.63 1.17
CA VAL A 12 0.77 -9.58 1.97
C VAL A 12 -0.52 -10.11 2.61
N LEU A 13 -1.41 -10.71 1.81
CA LEU A 13 -2.67 -11.26 2.31
C LEU A 13 -2.45 -12.36 3.36
N SER A 14 -1.48 -13.23 3.12
CA SER A 14 -1.09 -14.27 4.08
C SER A 14 -0.60 -13.69 5.40
N GLY A 15 0.26 -12.66 5.35
CA GLY A 15 0.69 -11.94 6.54
C GLY A 15 -0.46 -11.34 7.32
N MET A 16 -1.43 -10.71 6.62
CA MET A 16 -2.62 -10.13 7.25
C MET A 16 -3.49 -11.18 7.96
N LEU A 17 -3.51 -12.43 7.45
CA LEU A 17 -4.26 -13.54 8.06
C LEU A 17 -3.60 -14.13 9.31
N HIS A 18 -2.27 -14.02 9.43
CA HIS A 18 -1.50 -14.68 10.51
C HIS A 18 -1.04 -13.70 11.57
N SER A 19 -0.71 -12.45 11.20
CA SER A 19 -0.16 -11.45 12.11
C SER A 19 -1.09 -10.23 12.22
N GLU A 20 -1.44 -9.90 13.46
CA GLU A 20 -2.26 -8.73 13.75
C GLU A 20 -1.53 -7.42 13.42
N GLN A 21 -0.23 -7.36 13.72
CA GLN A 21 0.61 -6.21 13.39
C GLN A 21 0.72 -6.03 11.87
N ALA A 22 0.99 -7.10 11.13
CA ALA A 22 1.05 -7.06 9.67
C ALA A 22 -0.29 -6.63 9.04
N CYS A 23 -1.40 -7.08 9.63
CA CYS A 23 -2.73 -6.66 9.21
C CYS A 23 -2.94 -5.16 9.43
N ALA A 24 -2.60 -4.63 10.61
CA ALA A 24 -2.70 -3.22 10.93
C ALA A 24 -1.87 -2.36 9.96
N ASP A 25 -0.62 -2.73 9.74
CA ASP A 25 0.30 -2.00 8.85
C ASP A 25 -0.17 -2.02 7.39
N ALA A 26 -0.64 -3.18 6.91
CA ALA A 26 -1.16 -3.32 5.56
C ALA A 26 -2.46 -2.53 5.34
N ILE A 27 -3.38 -2.53 6.29
CA ILE A 27 -4.65 -1.77 6.23
C ILE A 27 -4.41 -0.26 6.15
N ILE A 28 -3.42 0.26 6.87
CA ILE A 28 -3.05 1.68 6.79
C ILE A 28 -2.40 2.00 5.44
N SER A 29 -1.65 1.06 4.88
CA SER A 29 -0.76 1.28 3.74
C SER A 29 -1.39 1.00 2.40
N LEU A 30 -2.33 0.05 2.31
CA LEU A 30 -2.86 -0.50 1.07
C LEU A 30 -4.35 -0.20 0.88
N LYS A 31 -4.76 -0.30 -0.38
CA LYS A 31 -6.15 -0.23 -0.82
C LYS A 31 -6.47 -1.42 -1.71
N GLU A 32 -7.74 -1.69 -1.95
CA GLU A 32 -8.19 -2.75 -2.86
C GLU A 32 -7.54 -2.63 -4.25
N ASP A 33 -7.42 -1.41 -4.79
CA ASP A 33 -6.78 -1.13 -6.09
C ASP A 33 -5.29 -1.51 -6.17
N ASP A 34 -4.64 -1.77 -5.03
CA ASP A 34 -3.24 -2.20 -5.03
C ASP A 34 -3.10 -3.65 -5.49
N PHE A 35 -4.15 -4.43 -5.37
CA PHE A 35 -4.20 -5.82 -5.83
C PHE A 35 -4.65 -5.90 -7.29
N THR A 36 -4.05 -6.83 -8.05
CA THR A 36 -4.34 -7.01 -9.49
C THR A 36 -5.41 -8.05 -9.75
N GLN A 37 -5.55 -9.02 -8.83
CA GLN A 37 -6.52 -10.09 -8.95
C GLN A 37 -7.83 -9.69 -8.28
N ASP A 38 -8.95 -9.80 -8.98
CA ASP A 38 -10.29 -9.54 -8.41
C ASP A 38 -10.55 -10.35 -7.13
N PHE A 39 -10.03 -11.57 -7.07
CA PHE A 39 -10.15 -12.41 -5.89
C PHE A 39 -9.38 -11.81 -4.71
N ASN A 40 -8.14 -11.35 -4.93
CA ASN A 40 -7.30 -10.76 -3.89
C ASN A 40 -7.86 -9.41 -3.40
N GLN A 41 -8.46 -8.61 -4.30
CA GLN A 41 -9.19 -7.40 -3.94
C GLN A 41 -10.35 -7.72 -2.99
N LYS A 42 -11.16 -8.74 -3.33
CA LYS A 42 -12.26 -9.19 -2.47
C LYS A 42 -11.77 -9.69 -1.11
N VAL A 43 -10.70 -10.48 -1.08
CA VAL A 43 -10.10 -10.97 0.16
C VAL A 43 -9.61 -9.82 1.02
N PHE A 44 -8.92 -8.85 0.44
CA PHE A 44 -8.50 -7.65 1.15
C PHE A 44 -9.68 -6.86 1.70
N GLY A 45 -10.75 -6.66 0.91
CA GLY A 45 -11.98 -5.99 1.35
C GLY A 45 -12.65 -6.69 2.53
N ILE A 46 -12.68 -8.05 2.52
CA ILE A 46 -13.20 -8.84 3.65
C ILE A 46 -12.33 -8.66 4.89
N ILE A 47 -11.00 -8.73 4.75
CA ILE A 47 -10.05 -8.52 5.86
C ILE A 47 -10.22 -7.11 6.43
N TYR A 48 -10.29 -6.10 5.57
CA TYR A 48 -10.53 -4.71 5.96
C TYR A 48 -11.83 -4.55 6.76
N SER A 49 -12.92 -5.16 6.28
CA SER A 49 -14.23 -5.13 6.96
C SER A 49 -14.16 -5.79 8.34
N LEU A 50 -13.53 -6.95 8.47
CA LEU A 50 -13.36 -7.63 9.75
C LEU A 50 -12.53 -6.77 10.73
N TYR A 51 -11.39 -6.25 10.26
CA TYR A 51 -10.49 -5.45 11.07
C TYR A 51 -11.17 -4.17 11.59
N THR A 52 -11.88 -3.44 10.73
CA THR A 52 -12.61 -2.22 11.12
C THR A 52 -13.75 -2.48 12.09
N ASN A 53 -14.32 -3.70 12.09
CA ASN A 53 -15.30 -4.15 13.07
C ASN A 53 -14.65 -4.79 14.33
N SER A 54 -13.35 -4.60 14.53
CA SER A 54 -12.60 -5.15 15.67
C SER A 54 -12.62 -6.68 15.76
N VAL A 55 -12.74 -7.35 14.61
CA VAL A 55 -12.64 -8.81 14.50
C VAL A 55 -11.30 -9.15 13.87
N ARG A 56 -10.52 -10.02 14.55
CA ARG A 56 -9.25 -10.50 14.00
C ARG A 56 -9.48 -11.29 12.71
N PRO A 57 -8.89 -10.90 11.58
CA PRO A 57 -9.12 -11.54 10.28
C PRO A 57 -8.29 -12.82 10.13
N THR A 58 -8.70 -13.88 10.82
CA THR A 58 -8.14 -15.22 10.61
C THR A 58 -8.71 -15.86 9.35
N LEU A 59 -8.02 -16.87 8.82
CA LEU A 59 -8.51 -17.64 7.66
C LEU A 59 -9.98 -18.08 7.84
N VAL A 60 -10.34 -18.58 9.03
CA VAL A 60 -11.70 -19.07 9.34
C VAL A 60 -12.72 -17.93 9.30
N GLU A 61 -12.40 -16.78 9.93
CA GLU A 61 -13.32 -15.63 9.95
C GLU A 61 -13.47 -14.99 8.56
N VAL A 62 -12.41 -14.96 7.75
CA VAL A 62 -12.47 -14.46 6.37
C VAL A 62 -13.34 -15.37 5.50
N VAL A 63 -13.21 -16.70 5.61
CA VAL A 63 -14.09 -17.63 4.89
C VAL A 63 -15.54 -17.47 5.32
N LYS A 64 -15.79 -17.44 6.62
CA LYS A 64 -17.14 -17.31 7.19
C LYS A 64 -17.81 -16.01 6.74
N HIS A 65 -17.13 -14.88 6.90
CA HIS A 65 -17.64 -13.57 6.51
C HIS A 65 -17.83 -13.45 5.00
N GLY A 66 -16.87 -13.95 4.21
CA GLY A 66 -16.93 -13.95 2.76
C GLY A 66 -18.10 -14.78 2.20
N MET A 67 -18.40 -15.93 2.81
CA MET A 67 -19.57 -16.73 2.45
C MET A 67 -20.89 -16.06 2.85
N GLN A 68 -20.97 -15.47 4.05
CA GLN A 68 -22.14 -14.75 4.51
C GLN A 68 -22.48 -13.54 3.63
N SER A 69 -21.46 -12.80 3.20
CA SER A 69 -21.59 -11.64 2.30
C SER A 69 -21.73 -12.04 0.82
N LYS A 70 -21.66 -13.33 0.48
CA LYS A 70 -21.67 -13.87 -0.89
C LYS A 70 -20.50 -13.35 -1.77
N LEU A 71 -19.44 -12.86 -1.16
CA LEU A 71 -18.21 -12.48 -1.85
C LEU A 71 -17.35 -13.70 -2.20
N LEU A 72 -17.43 -14.74 -1.36
CA LEU A 72 -16.86 -16.06 -1.62
C LEU A 72 -18.01 -17.03 -1.88
N THR A 73 -17.96 -17.78 -2.97
CA THR A 73 -19.13 -18.49 -3.48
C THR A 73 -18.97 -20.01 -3.56
N GLY A 74 -17.85 -20.58 -3.15
CA GLY A 74 -17.70 -22.02 -3.26
C GLY A 74 -16.39 -22.60 -2.74
N ALA A 75 -16.24 -23.91 -2.91
CA ALA A 75 -15.08 -24.67 -2.47
C ALA A 75 -13.78 -24.18 -3.12
N ARG A 76 -13.84 -23.71 -4.38
CA ARG A 76 -12.67 -23.17 -5.10
C ARG A 76 -12.13 -21.91 -4.43
N ASP A 77 -13.00 -20.98 -4.01
CA ASP A 77 -12.60 -19.75 -3.34
C ASP A 77 -11.95 -20.05 -1.99
N THR A 78 -12.50 -21.01 -1.25
CA THR A 78 -11.94 -21.47 0.03
C THR A 78 -10.58 -22.15 -0.18
N GLN A 79 -10.42 -22.93 -1.24
CA GLN A 79 -9.16 -23.56 -1.57
C GLN A 79 -8.09 -22.51 -1.95
N THR A 80 -8.44 -21.54 -2.79
CA THR A 80 -7.53 -20.44 -3.16
C THR A 80 -7.13 -19.63 -1.93
N LEU A 81 -8.05 -19.34 -1.02
CA LEU A 81 -7.73 -18.63 0.22
C LEU A 81 -6.82 -19.45 1.15
N SER A 82 -7.01 -20.77 1.21
CA SER A 82 -6.11 -21.68 1.93
C SER A 82 -4.72 -21.69 1.30
N GLU A 83 -4.62 -21.67 -0.02
CA GLU A 83 -3.36 -21.54 -0.75
C GLU A 83 -2.67 -20.21 -0.41
N ILE A 84 -3.38 -19.08 -0.49
CA ILE A 84 -2.85 -17.77 -0.08
C ILE A 84 -2.31 -17.84 1.35
N SER A 85 -3.07 -18.40 2.29
CA SER A 85 -2.67 -18.52 3.69
C SER A 85 -1.36 -19.30 3.87
N SER A 86 -1.06 -20.26 2.99
CA SER A 86 0.16 -21.07 3.03
C SER A 86 1.45 -20.32 2.63
N TYR A 87 1.33 -19.12 2.04
CA TYR A 87 2.47 -18.28 1.67
C TYR A 87 3.11 -17.55 2.87
N TYR A 88 2.52 -17.64 4.05
CA TYR A 88 3.10 -17.05 5.25
C TYR A 88 4.40 -17.77 5.65
N ILE A 89 5.44 -16.99 5.92
CA ILE A 89 6.73 -17.48 6.40
C ILE A 89 7.01 -16.88 7.79
N ASP A 90 7.07 -15.56 7.85
CA ASP A 90 7.32 -14.79 9.07
C ASP A 90 6.87 -13.32 8.89
N ASP A 91 6.83 -12.57 9.98
CA ASP A 91 6.43 -11.16 9.97
C ASP A 91 7.53 -10.22 9.43
N GLY A 92 8.79 -10.65 9.42
CA GLY A 92 9.94 -9.78 9.14
C GLY A 92 9.97 -9.21 7.73
N ASN A 93 9.32 -9.88 6.77
CA ASN A 93 9.34 -9.49 5.36
C ASN A 93 8.04 -8.84 4.86
N ILE A 94 7.00 -8.73 5.70
CA ILE A 94 5.69 -8.23 5.27
C ILE A 94 5.77 -6.76 4.84
N GLY A 95 6.50 -5.93 5.58
CA GLY A 95 6.76 -4.54 5.20
C GLY A 95 7.38 -4.41 3.82
N TYR A 96 8.36 -5.25 3.49
CA TYR A 96 8.97 -5.30 2.17
C TYR A 96 7.96 -5.62 1.07
N TRP A 97 7.11 -6.65 1.27
CA TRP A 97 6.10 -7.04 0.29
C TRP A 97 5.02 -5.97 0.10
N THR A 98 4.63 -5.31 1.20
CA THR A 98 3.68 -4.18 1.18
C THR A 98 4.23 -3.01 0.35
N GLU A 99 5.48 -2.60 0.57
CA GLU A 99 6.12 -1.53 -0.19
C GLU A 99 6.34 -1.93 -1.67
N LEU A 100 6.68 -3.18 -1.93
CA LEU A 100 6.80 -3.69 -3.30
C LEU A 100 5.46 -3.61 -4.02
N LEU A 101 4.37 -4.02 -3.38
CA LEU A 101 3.02 -3.97 -3.94
C LEU A 101 2.60 -2.52 -4.26
N LYS A 102 2.82 -1.58 -3.35
CA LYS A 102 2.59 -0.14 -3.57
C LYS A 102 3.39 0.41 -4.74
N THR A 103 4.66 0.05 -4.82
CA THR A 103 5.53 0.49 -5.92
C THR A 103 5.01 -0.01 -7.26
N LYS A 104 4.60 -1.27 -7.34
CA LYS A 104 4.00 -1.85 -8.56
C LYS A 104 2.69 -1.18 -8.93
N THR A 105 1.86 -0.86 -7.95
CA THR A 105 0.62 -0.10 -8.19
C THR A 105 0.90 1.27 -8.80
N LYS A 106 1.92 1.98 -8.30
CA LYS A 106 2.33 3.26 -8.88
C LYS A 106 2.78 3.10 -10.33
N VAL A 107 3.57 2.09 -10.63
CA VAL A 107 4.02 1.80 -12.00
C VAL A 107 2.81 1.53 -12.90
N ARG A 108 1.86 0.70 -12.48
CA ARG A 108 0.63 0.44 -13.23
C ARG A 108 -0.19 1.71 -13.49
N LYS A 109 -0.36 2.56 -12.47
CA LYS A 109 -1.07 3.84 -12.59
C LYS A 109 -0.34 4.79 -13.55
N MET A 110 0.99 4.86 -13.47
CA MET A 110 1.81 5.65 -14.38
C MET A 110 1.69 5.16 -15.82
N GLU A 111 1.77 3.84 -16.05
CA GLU A 111 1.56 3.25 -17.38
C GLU A 111 0.16 3.55 -17.94
N SER A 112 -0.87 3.51 -17.09
CA SER A 112 -2.23 3.85 -17.48
C SER A 112 -2.35 5.32 -17.90
N LEU A 113 -1.75 6.25 -17.15
CA LEU A 113 -1.70 7.67 -17.50
C LEU A 113 -0.95 7.90 -18.82
N LEU A 114 0.21 7.25 -19.00
CA LEU A 114 0.97 7.35 -20.24
C LEU A 114 0.15 6.88 -21.46
N ARG A 115 -0.58 5.76 -21.33
CA ARG A 115 -1.46 5.27 -22.40
C ARG A 115 -2.60 6.26 -22.68
N LYS A 116 -3.25 6.80 -21.62
CA LYS A 116 -4.31 7.81 -21.72
C LYS A 116 -3.83 9.02 -22.53
N TYR A 117 -2.69 9.59 -22.16
CA TYR A 117 -2.17 10.80 -22.78
C TYR A 117 -1.61 10.54 -24.19
N ASN A 118 -0.99 9.38 -24.42
CA ASN A 118 -0.56 9.01 -25.75
C ASN A 118 -1.73 8.87 -26.73
N ALA A 119 -2.84 8.27 -26.30
CA ALA A 119 -4.06 8.22 -27.11
C ALA A 119 -4.67 9.60 -27.38
N SER A 120 -4.63 10.49 -26.39
CA SER A 120 -5.11 11.87 -26.56
C SER A 120 -4.26 12.68 -27.54
N LEU A 121 -2.94 12.49 -27.53
CA LEU A 121 -2.00 13.14 -28.47
C LEU A 121 -2.26 12.78 -29.93
N GLN A 122 -2.70 11.55 -30.22
CA GLN A 122 -2.98 11.11 -31.59
C GLN A 122 -4.15 11.85 -32.24
N ASN A 123 -5.05 12.42 -31.44
CA ASN A 123 -6.25 13.11 -31.91
C ASN A 123 -6.25 14.61 -31.49
N LEU A 124 -5.09 15.14 -31.10
CA LEU A 124 -4.95 16.47 -30.53
C LEU A 124 -5.19 17.55 -31.59
N LYS A 125 -6.04 18.55 -31.27
CA LYS A 125 -6.16 19.81 -32.02
C LYS A 125 -5.24 20.83 -31.36
N ASP A 126 -4.65 21.71 -32.17
CA ASP A 126 -3.70 22.74 -31.72
C ASP A 126 -4.22 23.58 -30.55
N THR A 127 -5.54 23.86 -30.53
CA THR A 127 -6.21 24.64 -29.48
C THR A 127 -6.37 23.92 -28.15
N GLU A 128 -6.11 22.62 -28.09
CA GLU A 128 -6.33 21.77 -26.92
C GLU A 128 -5.00 21.36 -26.22
N ALA A 129 -3.85 21.72 -26.81
CA ALA A 129 -2.54 21.28 -26.36
C ALA A 129 -2.22 21.76 -24.93
N GLU A 130 -2.48 23.03 -24.62
CA GLU A 130 -2.21 23.57 -23.28
C GLU A 130 -3.07 22.91 -22.20
N ARG A 131 -4.34 22.66 -22.52
CA ARG A 131 -5.24 21.97 -21.61
C ARG A 131 -4.78 20.53 -21.34
N LEU A 132 -4.39 19.81 -22.38
CA LEU A 132 -3.89 18.44 -22.24
C LEU A 132 -2.63 18.39 -21.37
N LEU A 133 -1.72 19.37 -21.55
CA LEU A 133 -0.51 19.49 -20.74
C LEU A 133 -0.83 19.75 -19.27
N LEU A 134 -1.77 20.64 -19.00
CA LEU A 134 -2.21 20.94 -17.63
C LEU A 134 -2.85 19.71 -16.96
N ASP A 135 -3.74 19.02 -17.66
CA ASP A 135 -4.40 17.82 -17.16
C ASP A 135 -3.37 16.71 -16.87
N ALA A 136 -2.40 16.50 -17.77
CA ALA A 136 -1.32 15.54 -17.57
C ALA A 136 -0.47 15.90 -16.34
N SER A 137 -0.08 17.17 -16.21
CA SER A 137 0.70 17.64 -15.07
C SER A 137 -0.03 17.40 -13.74
N ASN A 138 -1.33 17.70 -13.70
CA ASN A 138 -2.16 17.49 -12.50
C ASN A 138 -2.28 15.99 -12.13
N ASP A 139 -2.53 15.13 -13.13
CA ASP A 139 -2.67 13.68 -12.91
C ASP A 139 -1.34 13.06 -12.39
N PHE A 140 -0.20 13.43 -12.98
CA PHE A 140 1.11 12.98 -12.52
C PHE A 140 1.47 13.54 -11.14
N ALA A 141 1.14 14.80 -10.85
CA ALA A 141 1.33 15.38 -9.53
C ALA A 141 0.49 14.67 -8.47
N ALA A 142 -0.78 14.35 -8.77
CA ALA A 142 -1.66 13.60 -7.88
C ALA A 142 -1.11 12.20 -7.58
N LEU A 143 -0.52 11.52 -8.59
CA LEU A 143 0.12 10.22 -8.41
C LEU A 143 1.35 10.31 -7.51
N SER A 144 2.15 11.39 -7.61
CA SER A 144 3.30 11.64 -6.76
C SER A 144 2.89 11.92 -5.32
N LEU A 145 1.94 12.83 -5.10
CA LEU A 145 1.46 13.23 -3.77
C LEU A 145 0.76 12.10 -3.00
N SER A 146 0.14 11.15 -3.69
CA SER A 146 -0.44 9.96 -3.04
C SER A 146 0.61 9.10 -2.33
N SER A 147 1.88 9.28 -2.66
CA SER A 147 3.05 8.65 -2.04
C SER A 147 3.52 9.32 -0.76
N ASP A 148 3.48 10.64 -0.71
CA ASP A 148 4.16 11.39 0.34
C ASP A 148 3.29 11.55 1.59
N ARG A 149 1.96 11.47 1.45
CA ARG A 149 1.05 11.57 2.60
C ARG A 149 1.25 10.46 3.63
N MET A 150 1.83 9.34 3.26
CA MET A 150 2.12 8.24 4.20
C MET A 150 3.52 8.32 4.82
N ARG A 151 4.48 8.96 4.15
CA ARG A 151 5.80 9.25 4.76
C ARG A 151 5.74 10.38 5.80
N ALA A 152 4.75 11.27 5.69
CA ALA A 152 4.58 12.39 6.63
C ALA A 152 3.99 11.98 8.00
N PHE A 153 3.57 10.73 8.18
CA PHE A 153 2.99 10.24 9.43
C PHE A 153 3.69 8.96 9.92
N ASP A 154 5.03 8.99 9.98
CA ASP A 154 5.80 8.05 10.80
C ASP A 154 6.22 8.79 12.08
N PRO A 155 5.52 8.56 13.20
CA PRO A 155 5.88 9.18 14.47
C PRO A 155 7.27 8.76 14.95
N ALA A 156 7.77 7.58 14.56
CA ALA A 156 9.11 7.12 14.90
C ALA A 156 10.19 7.86 14.10
N ALA A 157 9.95 8.15 12.81
CA ALA A 157 10.87 8.94 11.99
C ALA A 157 10.94 10.41 12.47
N GLN A 158 9.80 10.98 12.91
CA GLN A 158 9.79 12.35 13.48
C GLN A 158 10.49 12.43 14.83
N VAL A 159 10.36 11.41 15.67
CA VAL A 159 11.09 11.35 16.96
C VAL A 159 12.60 11.25 16.71
N ASN A 160 13.05 10.46 15.74
CA ASN A 160 14.46 10.36 15.39
C ASN A 160 15.04 11.66 14.80
N VAL A 161 14.29 12.37 13.96
CA VAL A 161 14.71 13.68 13.40
C VAL A 161 14.75 14.75 14.49
N MET A 162 13.78 14.76 15.42
CA MET A 162 13.80 15.65 16.58
C MET A 162 14.95 15.33 17.53
N GLN A 163 15.24 14.05 17.79
CA GLN A 163 16.31 13.62 18.67
C GLN A 163 17.69 13.95 18.08
N GLN A 164 17.90 13.70 16.78
CA GLN A 164 19.13 14.14 16.09
C GLN A 164 19.28 15.67 16.07
N GLY A 165 18.21 16.41 15.85
CA GLY A 165 18.23 17.88 15.91
C GLY A 165 18.58 18.42 17.31
N VAL A 166 18.11 17.77 18.37
CA VAL A 166 18.47 18.13 19.76
C VAL A 166 19.91 17.79 20.07
N ASP A 167 20.40 16.63 19.64
CA ASP A 167 21.79 16.21 19.83
C ASP A 167 22.77 17.11 19.07
N ASP A 168 22.42 17.54 17.86
CA ASP A 168 23.19 18.50 17.06
C ASP A 168 23.23 19.89 17.72
N ILE A 169 22.15 20.35 18.36
CA ILE A 169 22.10 21.61 19.09
C ILE A 169 22.95 21.53 20.36
N ILE A 170 22.90 20.39 21.07
CA ILE A 170 23.73 20.17 22.28
C ILE A 170 25.22 20.12 21.90
N ALA A 171 25.58 19.46 20.80
CA ALA A 171 26.95 19.37 20.30
C ALA A 171 27.50 20.72 19.76
N ALA A 172 26.62 21.61 19.31
CA ALA A 172 26.98 22.93 18.78
C ALA A 172 27.14 24.03 19.85
N GLN A 173 26.88 23.75 21.14
CA GLN A 173 27.14 24.72 22.21
C GLN A 173 28.60 24.66 22.64
N PRO A 174 29.45 25.63 22.27
CA PRO A 174 30.79 25.73 22.86
C PRO A 174 30.66 26.10 24.33
N GLU A 175 31.29 25.29 25.19
CA GLU A 175 31.48 25.61 26.61
C GLU A 175 32.00 27.03 26.76
N LYS A 176 31.14 27.96 27.16
CA LYS A 176 31.61 29.22 27.71
C LYS A 176 32.20 28.93 29.08
N MET A 177 33.49 28.62 29.13
CA MET A 177 34.26 28.64 30.36
C MET A 177 34.24 30.07 30.90
N ILE A 178 33.45 30.27 31.97
CA ILE A 178 33.57 31.44 32.82
C ILE A 178 34.83 31.23 33.63
N ARG A 179 35.92 31.93 33.26
CA ARG A 179 37.06 32.16 34.15
C ARG A 179 36.69 33.33 35.06
N ILE A 180 36.62 33.05 36.34
CA ILE A 180 36.68 34.02 37.42
C ILE A 180 38.14 34.23 37.77
#